data_77a412f6d563cafd0e21d74a9e7be781
#
_entry.id   77a412f6d563cafd0e21d74a9e7be781
#
_cell.length_a   1.000
_cell.length_b   1.000
_cell.length_c   1.000
_cell.angle_alpha   90.00
_cell.angle_beta   90.00
_cell.angle_gamma   90.00
#
_symmetry.space_group_name_H-M   'P 1'
#
loop_
_entity.id
_entity.type
_entity.pdbx_description
1 polymer ?
#
loop_
_entity_poly.entity_id
_entity_poly.type
_entity_poly.pdbx_seq_one_letter_code
_entity_poly.pdbx_strand_id
1 'polypeptide(L)'
;LGLECILIDSLDKVGGQCSELYPGKPIYDIPGVPYQTAEEHVNALLEQIKPFNYQIHLNERVNSIEELSDESSSSWKVTTSEGNHFQAKSLFIAAGAGSFEPRRPPNIEDPDRFLEKGVAYAVKDKEKYKDKNLIIFGGGDSALDWTVELADITKSLKLVHRRDAFRGVPNTEAQMRELVETGQVD
;
A
#
# COMPACT_ATOMS: atom_id res chain seq x y z
N LEU A 1 17.27 21.64 6.44
CA LEU A 1 17.23 22.78 5.50
C LEU A 1 16.46 23.98 6.07
N GLY A 2 15.79 23.85 7.22
CA GLY A 2 15.01 24.93 7.84
C GLY A 2 13.78 25.35 7.03
N LEU A 3 13.23 24.44 6.22
CA LEU A 3 11.99 24.67 5.49
C LEU A 3 10.79 24.23 6.35
N GLU A 4 9.73 25.02 6.32
CA GLU A 4 8.43 24.58 6.84
C GLU A 4 7.74 23.70 5.81
N CYS A 5 7.24 22.56 6.25
CA CYS A 5 6.63 21.57 5.38
C CYS A 5 5.24 21.18 5.86
N ILE A 6 4.34 20.99 4.91
CA ILE A 6 3.02 20.40 5.14
C ILE A 6 2.96 19.13 4.28
N LEU A 7 2.57 18.03 4.90
CA LEU A 7 2.30 16.75 4.24
C LEU A 7 0.78 16.54 4.24
N ILE A 8 0.24 16.14 3.10
CA ILE A 8 -1.20 15.87 2.95
C ILE A 8 -1.34 14.45 2.41
N ASP A 9 -2.11 13.63 3.09
CA ASP A 9 -2.37 12.25 2.66
C ASP A 9 -3.87 11.93 2.75
N SER A 10 -4.35 11.16 1.80
CA SER A 10 -5.73 10.68 1.77
C SER A 10 -5.99 9.54 2.76
N LEU A 11 -4.95 8.91 3.27
CA LEU A 11 -5.02 7.83 4.25
C LEU A 11 -5.22 8.36 5.68
N ASP A 12 -5.69 7.49 6.55
CA ASP A 12 -5.89 7.76 7.98
C ASP A 12 -4.60 7.69 8.80
N LYS A 13 -3.49 7.26 8.17
CA LYS A 13 -2.17 7.11 8.78
C LYS A 13 -1.06 7.35 7.77
N VAL A 14 0.11 7.70 8.29
CA VAL A 14 1.33 7.87 7.49
C VAL A 14 1.91 6.53 7.04
N GLY A 15 2.72 6.54 5.98
CA GLY A 15 3.49 5.39 5.51
C GLY A 15 3.04 4.83 4.16
N GLY A 16 1.92 5.31 3.61
CA GLY A 16 1.47 4.92 2.28
C GLY A 16 1.34 3.40 2.13
N GLN A 17 1.97 2.85 1.09
CA GLN A 17 1.92 1.42 0.79
C GLN A 17 2.45 0.54 1.93
N CYS A 18 3.50 0.96 2.60
CA CYS A 18 4.10 0.22 3.71
C CYS A 18 3.11 -0.01 4.85
N SER A 19 2.37 1.03 5.22
CA SER A 19 1.41 0.94 6.32
C SER A 19 0.07 0.34 5.89
N GLU A 20 -0.36 0.58 4.64
CA GLU A 20 -1.71 0.18 4.20
C GLU A 20 -1.75 -1.24 3.65
N LEU A 21 -0.76 -1.66 2.87
CA LEU A 21 -0.82 -2.93 2.16
C LEU A 21 -0.12 -4.09 2.87
N TYR A 22 1.03 -3.83 3.52
CA TYR A 22 1.85 -4.90 4.07
C TYR A 22 2.74 -4.46 5.25
N PRO A 23 2.16 -3.98 6.34
CA PRO A 23 2.93 -3.45 7.48
C PRO A 23 3.91 -4.48 8.08
N GLY A 24 3.54 -5.74 8.11
CA GLY A 24 4.38 -6.83 8.62
C GLY A 24 5.34 -7.45 7.60
N LYS A 25 5.37 -6.96 6.34
CA LYS A 25 6.26 -7.53 5.32
C LYS A 25 7.71 -7.12 5.61
N PRO A 26 8.67 -8.08 5.60
CA PRO A 26 10.09 -7.78 5.75
C PRO A 26 10.63 -7.03 4.53
N ILE A 27 11.49 -6.04 4.78
CA ILE A 27 12.19 -5.25 3.78
C ILE A 27 13.69 -5.47 3.98
N TYR A 28 14.42 -5.76 2.91
CA TYR A 28 15.84 -6.09 2.91
C TYR A 28 16.69 -5.15 2.05
N ASP A 29 16.07 -4.27 1.28
CA ASP A 29 16.68 -3.45 0.24
C ASP A 29 16.83 -1.97 0.64
N ILE A 30 16.76 -1.67 1.94
CA ILE A 30 17.06 -0.33 2.46
C ILE A 30 18.56 -0.23 2.78
N PRO A 31 19.33 0.65 2.10
CA PRO A 31 20.74 0.79 2.35
C PRO A 31 21.07 1.07 3.82
N GLY A 32 21.99 0.29 4.38
CA GLY A 32 22.42 0.43 5.78
C GLY A 32 21.49 -0.20 6.82
N VAL A 33 20.39 -0.79 6.41
CA VAL A 33 19.48 -1.52 7.29
C VAL A 33 19.41 -2.99 6.82
N PRO A 34 19.97 -3.93 7.60
CA PRO A 34 19.99 -5.34 7.18
C PRO A 34 18.61 -5.96 6.99
N TYR A 35 17.64 -5.56 7.84
CA TYR A 35 16.28 -6.08 7.85
C TYR A 35 15.41 -5.20 8.74
N GLN A 36 14.17 -4.96 8.32
CA GLN A 36 13.11 -4.38 9.13
C GLN A 36 11.74 -4.68 8.49
N THR A 37 10.67 -4.62 9.25
CA THR A 37 9.32 -4.65 8.68
C THR A 37 8.96 -3.30 8.05
N ALA A 38 7.93 -3.28 7.21
CA ALA A 38 7.45 -2.04 6.61
C ALA A 38 6.96 -1.04 7.67
N GLU A 39 6.32 -1.52 8.74
CA GLU A 39 5.90 -0.69 9.86
C GLU A 39 7.08 -0.11 10.64
N GLU A 40 8.09 -0.93 10.94
CA GLU A 40 9.32 -0.48 11.60
C GLU A 40 10.04 0.59 10.76
N HIS A 41 10.06 0.42 9.44
CA HIS A 41 10.62 1.41 8.52
C HIS A 41 9.91 2.76 8.62
N VAL A 42 8.57 2.76 8.56
CA VAL A 42 7.76 3.99 8.70
C VAL A 42 8.00 4.65 10.05
N ASN A 43 8.03 3.87 11.14
CA ASN A 43 8.28 4.40 12.47
C ASN A 43 9.69 5.02 12.59
N ALA A 44 10.71 4.39 12.01
CA ALA A 44 12.06 4.94 11.96
C ALA A 44 12.14 6.28 11.18
N LEU A 45 11.41 6.39 10.06
CA LEU A 45 11.33 7.63 9.30
C LEU A 45 10.59 8.74 10.08
N LEU A 46 9.54 8.41 10.81
CA LEU A 46 8.83 9.36 11.67
C LEU A 46 9.73 9.88 12.80
N GLU A 47 10.48 9.00 13.46
CA GLU A 47 11.46 9.42 14.48
C GLU A 47 12.56 10.31 13.87
N GLN A 48 13.00 10.01 12.64
CA GLN A 48 14.01 10.81 11.94
C GLN A 48 13.55 12.24 11.68
N ILE A 49 12.27 12.45 11.33
CA ILE A 49 11.74 13.78 11.03
C ILE A 49 11.23 14.53 12.28
N LYS A 50 11.02 13.85 13.39
CA LYS A 50 10.45 14.40 14.63
C LYS A 50 11.09 15.71 15.14
N PRO A 51 12.41 15.93 15.00
CA PRO A 51 13.03 17.18 15.43
C PRO A 51 12.70 18.40 14.53
N PHE A 52 12.05 18.18 13.39
CA PHE A 52 11.81 19.25 12.42
C PHE A 52 10.37 19.77 12.53
N ASN A 53 10.19 21.03 12.10
CA ASN A 53 8.87 21.65 12.06
C ASN A 53 8.12 21.20 10.80
N TYR A 54 7.10 20.35 10.98
CA TYR A 54 6.23 19.87 9.91
C TYR A 54 4.80 19.68 10.42
N GLN A 55 3.86 19.71 9.49
CA GLN A 55 2.45 19.41 9.75
C GLN A 55 2.02 18.23 8.86
N ILE A 56 1.21 17.34 9.41
CA ILE A 56 0.63 16.22 8.65
C ILE A 56 -0.89 16.33 8.71
N HIS A 57 -1.51 16.36 7.55
CA HIS A 57 -2.95 16.31 7.35
C HIS A 57 -3.32 14.96 6.77
N LEU A 58 -4.02 14.15 7.54
CA LEU A 58 -4.50 12.82 7.17
C LEU A 58 -5.99 12.86 6.83
N ASN A 59 -6.48 11.83 6.13
CA ASN A 59 -7.85 11.77 5.62
C ASN A 59 -8.22 12.95 4.70
N GLU A 60 -7.22 13.57 4.11
CA GLU A 60 -7.40 14.68 3.19
C GLU A 60 -6.87 14.34 1.80
N ARG A 61 -7.77 14.18 0.83
CA ARG A 61 -7.37 13.98 -0.56
C ARG A 61 -7.20 15.34 -1.23
N VAL A 62 -6.08 15.54 -1.93
CA VAL A 62 -5.89 16.70 -2.80
C VAL A 62 -6.83 16.59 -4.01
N ASN A 63 -7.71 17.57 -4.18
CA ASN A 63 -8.68 17.63 -5.26
C ASN A 63 -8.22 18.52 -6.42
N SER A 64 -7.56 19.65 -6.12
CA SER A 64 -7.02 20.54 -7.15
C SER A 64 -5.73 21.19 -6.72
N ILE A 65 -4.93 21.54 -7.72
CA ILE A 65 -3.68 22.30 -7.61
C ILE A 65 -3.78 23.42 -8.63
N GLU A 66 -3.58 24.65 -8.17
CA GLU A 66 -3.65 25.86 -8.98
C GLU A 66 -2.34 26.63 -8.82
N GLU A 67 -1.75 27.05 -9.93
CA GLU A 67 -0.63 27.98 -9.90
C GLU A 67 -1.13 29.40 -9.67
N LEU A 68 -0.58 30.06 -8.66
CA LEU A 68 -0.79 31.46 -8.38
C LEU A 68 0.48 32.20 -8.78
N SER A 69 0.50 32.77 -9.97
CA SER A 69 1.61 33.60 -10.47
C SER A 69 1.23 35.06 -10.53
N ASP A 70 2.10 35.89 -10.01
CA ASP A 70 2.11 37.34 -10.25
C ASP A 70 3.42 37.74 -10.94
N GLU A 71 3.62 39.02 -11.27
CA GLU A 71 4.80 39.51 -11.98
C GLU A 71 6.12 39.28 -11.23
N SER A 72 6.09 38.94 -9.95
CA SER A 72 7.26 38.85 -9.07
C SER A 72 7.46 37.50 -8.38
N SER A 73 6.44 36.67 -8.31
CA SER A 73 6.50 35.35 -7.60
C SER A 73 5.51 34.34 -8.16
N SER A 74 5.89 33.07 -8.07
CA SER A 74 5.01 31.93 -8.32
C SER A 74 4.81 31.15 -7.03
N SER A 75 3.58 30.75 -6.77
CA SER A 75 3.21 29.87 -5.66
C SER A 75 2.09 28.92 -6.08
N TRP A 76 1.84 27.93 -5.25
CA TRP A 76 0.84 26.89 -5.50
C TRP A 76 -0.26 26.95 -4.47
N LYS A 77 -1.50 26.91 -4.91
CA LYS A 77 -2.66 26.69 -4.05
C LYS A 77 -3.13 25.26 -4.20
N VAL A 78 -3.24 24.57 -3.08
CA VAL A 78 -3.75 23.20 -3.01
C VAL A 78 -5.08 23.20 -2.29
N THR A 79 -6.08 22.52 -2.86
CA THR A 79 -7.41 22.39 -2.26
C THR A 79 -7.69 20.91 -1.99
N THR A 80 -8.19 20.58 -0.80
CA THR A 80 -8.45 19.20 -0.37
C THR A 80 -9.94 18.86 -0.34
N SER A 81 -10.25 17.57 -0.13
CA SER A 81 -11.61 17.04 0.03
C SER A 81 -12.35 17.66 1.22
N GLU A 82 -11.62 18.02 2.27
CA GLU A 82 -12.17 18.65 3.49
C GLU A 82 -12.42 20.18 3.33
N GLY A 83 -12.13 20.72 2.13
CA GLY A 83 -12.28 22.13 1.85
C GLY A 83 -11.14 23.00 2.39
N ASN A 84 -10.08 22.40 2.88
CA ASN A 84 -8.89 23.13 3.31
C ASN A 84 -8.12 23.66 2.11
N HIS A 85 -7.48 24.82 2.30
CA HIS A 85 -6.63 25.46 1.30
C HIS A 85 -5.24 25.68 1.88
N PHE A 86 -4.24 25.23 1.14
CA PHE A 86 -2.83 25.40 1.48
C PHE A 86 -2.15 26.21 0.36
N GLN A 87 -1.23 27.07 0.74
CA GLN A 87 -0.40 27.80 -0.22
C GLN A 87 1.07 27.54 0.06
N ALA A 88 1.84 27.22 -0.98
CA ALA A 88 3.24 26.89 -0.87
C ALA A 88 4.03 27.44 -2.06
N LYS A 89 5.31 27.79 -1.82
CA LYS A 89 6.24 28.21 -2.89
C LYS A 89 6.67 27.03 -3.77
N SER A 90 6.69 25.84 -3.23
CA SER A 90 7.07 24.62 -3.95
C SER A 90 6.15 23.48 -3.58
N LEU A 91 5.85 22.63 -4.54
CA LEU A 91 5.01 21.46 -4.39
C LEU A 91 5.78 20.21 -4.80
N PHE A 92 5.74 19.19 -3.94
CA PHE A 92 6.26 17.85 -4.21
C PHE A 92 5.11 16.87 -4.30
N ILE A 93 4.92 16.27 -5.48
CA ILE A 93 3.92 15.24 -5.68
C ILE A 93 4.59 13.89 -5.41
N ALA A 94 4.26 13.29 -4.26
CA ALA A 94 4.75 12.00 -3.82
C ALA A 94 3.60 11.00 -3.63
N ALA A 95 2.60 11.05 -4.50
CA ALA A 95 1.33 10.35 -4.39
C ALA A 95 1.42 8.81 -4.54
N GLY A 96 2.59 8.25 -4.82
CA GLY A 96 2.79 6.82 -4.97
C GLY A 96 1.84 6.20 -5.99
N ALA A 97 1.14 5.14 -5.59
CA ALA A 97 0.10 4.50 -6.41
C ALA A 97 -1.26 5.23 -6.36
N GLY A 98 -1.33 6.39 -5.71
CA GLY A 98 -2.56 7.13 -5.47
C GLY A 98 -3.39 6.57 -4.32
N SER A 99 -4.66 6.96 -4.23
CA SER A 99 -5.60 6.36 -3.30
C SER A 99 -5.80 4.90 -3.69
N PHE A 100 -5.59 3.97 -2.75
CA PHE A 100 -5.66 2.52 -2.99
C PHE A 100 -7.10 2.08 -3.23
N GLU A 101 -7.63 2.34 -4.41
CA GLU A 101 -8.91 1.78 -4.82
C GLU A 101 -8.68 0.39 -5.43
N PRO A 102 -9.09 -0.69 -4.76
CA PRO A 102 -8.92 -2.03 -5.29
C PRO A 102 -9.80 -2.22 -6.52
N ARG A 103 -9.29 -3.00 -7.49
CA ARG A 103 -10.10 -3.43 -8.62
C ARG A 103 -11.15 -4.41 -8.13
N ARG A 104 -12.41 -3.98 -8.22
CA ARG A 104 -13.55 -4.83 -7.85
C ARG A 104 -13.74 -5.96 -8.87
N PRO A 105 -14.17 -7.15 -8.44
CA PRO A 105 -14.50 -8.24 -9.34
C PRO A 105 -15.57 -7.80 -10.35
N PRO A 106 -15.37 -8.02 -11.66
CA PRO A 106 -16.40 -7.72 -12.66
C PRO A 106 -17.60 -8.64 -12.48
N ASN A 107 -18.76 -8.16 -12.85
CA ASN A 107 -20.02 -8.94 -12.86
C ASN A 107 -20.54 -9.40 -11.48
N ILE A 108 -20.10 -8.77 -10.40
CA ILE A 108 -20.67 -8.95 -9.07
C ILE A 108 -21.42 -7.67 -8.71
N GLU A 109 -22.71 -7.81 -8.46
CA GLU A 109 -23.52 -6.71 -7.97
C GLU A 109 -23.14 -6.42 -6.52
N ASP A 110 -22.79 -5.15 -6.22
CA ASP A 110 -22.36 -4.69 -4.91
C ASP A 110 -21.29 -5.59 -4.26
N PRO A 111 -20.07 -5.67 -4.84
CA PRO A 111 -19.01 -6.52 -4.29
C PRO A 111 -18.54 -6.06 -2.90
N ASP A 112 -18.73 -4.79 -2.56
CA ASP A 112 -18.29 -4.20 -1.30
C ASP A 112 -19.11 -4.70 -0.09
N ARG A 113 -20.29 -5.27 -0.32
CA ARG A 113 -21.09 -5.94 0.74
C ARG A 113 -20.36 -7.10 1.41
N PHE A 114 -19.34 -7.67 0.74
CA PHE A 114 -18.54 -8.78 1.26
C PHE A 114 -17.23 -8.36 1.89
N LEU A 115 -16.91 -7.06 1.89
CA LEU A 115 -15.70 -6.53 2.56
C LEU A 115 -15.71 -6.92 4.03
N GLU A 116 -14.58 -7.38 4.54
CA GLU A 116 -14.39 -7.90 5.90
C GLU A 116 -15.31 -9.10 6.26
N LYS A 117 -16.15 -9.54 5.33
CA LYS A 117 -17.10 -10.68 5.49
C LYS A 117 -16.75 -11.86 4.57
N GLY A 118 -15.51 -11.97 4.16
CA GLY A 118 -15.01 -13.04 3.29
C GLY A 118 -14.24 -12.52 2.07
N VAL A 119 -14.32 -11.23 1.75
CA VAL A 119 -13.49 -10.59 0.73
C VAL A 119 -12.58 -9.57 1.39
N ALA A 120 -11.30 -9.61 1.08
CA ALA A 120 -10.31 -8.63 1.48
C ALA A 120 -9.43 -8.26 0.28
N TYR A 121 -9.04 -7.00 0.18
CA TYR A 121 -8.15 -6.51 -0.88
C TYR A 121 -6.72 -6.29 -0.38
N ALA A 122 -6.50 -6.40 0.92
CA ALA A 122 -5.19 -6.34 1.55
C ALA A 122 -5.15 -7.29 2.76
N VAL A 123 -3.98 -7.83 3.04
CA VAL A 123 -3.74 -8.67 4.23
C VAL A 123 -3.05 -7.81 5.27
N LYS A 124 -3.83 -7.25 6.19
CA LYS A 124 -3.31 -6.44 7.32
C LYS A 124 -2.82 -7.30 8.50
N ASP A 125 -3.41 -8.48 8.65
CA ASP A 125 -3.12 -9.42 9.72
C ASP A 125 -3.30 -10.85 9.19
N LYS A 126 -2.20 -11.56 9.00
CA LYS A 126 -2.20 -12.92 8.44
C LYS A 126 -2.79 -13.97 9.37
N GLU A 127 -2.77 -13.75 10.68
CA GLU A 127 -3.35 -14.68 11.66
C GLU A 127 -4.88 -14.84 11.49
N LYS A 128 -5.54 -13.83 10.94
CA LYS A 128 -6.98 -13.93 10.60
C LYS A 128 -7.31 -15.03 9.59
N TYR A 129 -6.34 -15.48 8.82
CA TYR A 129 -6.50 -16.49 7.76
C TYR A 129 -6.06 -17.90 8.19
N LYS A 130 -5.55 -18.05 9.41
CA LYS A 130 -5.13 -19.33 9.95
C LYS A 130 -6.27 -20.34 9.94
N ASP A 131 -5.96 -21.57 9.50
CA ASP A 131 -6.89 -22.70 9.39
C ASP A 131 -8.13 -22.46 8.50
N LYS A 132 -8.10 -21.43 7.63
CA LYS A 132 -9.19 -21.11 6.71
C LYS A 132 -8.93 -21.64 5.31
N ASN A 133 -10.02 -21.84 4.55
CA ASN A 133 -9.94 -22.09 3.12
C ASN A 133 -9.88 -20.76 2.40
N LEU A 134 -8.85 -20.54 1.60
CA LEU A 134 -8.57 -19.26 0.97
C LEU A 134 -8.50 -19.39 -0.54
N ILE A 135 -8.94 -18.34 -1.23
CA ILE A 135 -8.73 -18.17 -2.67
C ILE A 135 -8.09 -16.80 -2.88
N ILE A 136 -6.93 -16.78 -3.53
CA ILE A 136 -6.25 -15.55 -3.94
C ILE A 136 -6.50 -15.33 -5.43
N PHE A 137 -6.95 -14.15 -5.81
CA PHE A 137 -7.14 -13.76 -7.20
C PHE A 137 -6.06 -12.77 -7.61
N GLY A 138 -5.22 -13.15 -8.56
CA GLY A 138 -4.17 -12.28 -9.08
C GLY A 138 -3.01 -13.06 -9.68
N GLY A 139 -2.03 -12.35 -10.19
CA GLY A 139 -0.82 -12.93 -10.80
C GLY A 139 0.33 -11.94 -10.88
N GLY A 140 0.30 -10.90 -10.05
CA GLY A 140 1.41 -9.98 -9.82
C GLY A 140 2.07 -10.25 -8.48
N ASP A 141 3.09 -9.45 -8.13
CA ASP A 141 3.88 -9.58 -6.91
C ASP A 141 3.03 -9.80 -5.65
N SER A 142 2.04 -8.95 -5.41
CA SER A 142 1.20 -9.06 -4.20
C SER A 142 0.45 -10.39 -4.11
N ALA A 143 -0.04 -10.94 -5.22
CA ALA A 143 -0.76 -12.21 -5.20
C ALA A 143 0.20 -13.37 -4.93
N LEU A 144 1.37 -13.36 -5.54
CA LEU A 144 2.40 -14.39 -5.34
C LEU A 144 2.98 -14.31 -3.92
N ASP A 145 3.32 -13.13 -3.44
CA ASP A 145 3.84 -12.92 -2.09
C ASP A 145 2.85 -13.46 -1.04
N TRP A 146 1.57 -13.09 -1.13
CA TRP A 146 0.57 -13.58 -0.19
C TRP A 146 0.27 -15.07 -0.35
N THR A 147 0.44 -15.64 -1.54
CA THR A 147 0.33 -17.09 -1.74
C THR A 147 1.43 -17.81 -0.97
N VAL A 148 2.67 -17.36 -1.08
CA VAL A 148 3.82 -17.91 -0.36
C VAL A 148 3.67 -17.73 1.15
N GLU A 149 3.32 -16.53 1.60
CA GLU A 149 3.22 -16.17 3.03
C GLU A 149 2.07 -16.88 3.77
N LEU A 150 0.99 -17.22 3.07
CA LEU A 150 -0.20 -17.80 3.68
C LEU A 150 -0.32 -19.31 3.52
N ALA A 151 0.49 -19.93 2.66
CA ALA A 151 0.41 -21.37 2.38
C ALA A 151 0.52 -22.23 3.65
N ASP A 152 1.47 -21.91 4.53
CA ASP A 152 1.77 -22.71 5.71
C ASP A 152 0.73 -22.55 6.84
N ILE A 153 -0.07 -21.48 6.84
CA ILE A 153 -1.00 -21.19 7.93
C ILE A 153 -2.45 -21.48 7.58
N THR A 154 -2.77 -21.59 6.30
CA THR A 154 -4.15 -21.82 5.83
C THR A 154 -4.47 -23.31 5.80
N LYS A 155 -5.74 -23.65 5.92
CA LYS A 155 -6.22 -25.02 5.76
C LYS A 155 -6.16 -25.50 4.30
N SER A 156 -6.47 -24.61 3.37
CA SER A 156 -6.30 -24.82 1.93
C SER A 156 -6.13 -23.47 1.25
N LEU A 157 -5.31 -23.42 0.22
CA LEU A 157 -5.05 -22.20 -0.53
C LEU A 157 -5.14 -22.48 -2.04
N LYS A 158 -5.90 -21.64 -2.75
CA LYS A 158 -5.98 -21.67 -4.21
C LYS A 158 -5.55 -20.34 -4.75
N LEU A 159 -4.69 -20.37 -5.79
CA LEU A 159 -4.30 -19.20 -6.55
C LEU A 159 -4.99 -19.21 -7.91
N VAL A 160 -5.83 -18.23 -8.16
CA VAL A 160 -6.58 -18.09 -9.42
C VAL A 160 -6.03 -16.94 -10.24
N HIS A 161 -5.49 -17.26 -11.41
CA HIS A 161 -5.00 -16.27 -12.36
C HIS A 161 -5.57 -16.50 -13.75
N ARG A 162 -5.84 -15.42 -14.50
CA ARG A 162 -6.47 -15.48 -15.85
C ARG A 162 -5.48 -15.79 -16.99
N ARG A 163 -4.20 -15.85 -16.72
CA ARG A 163 -3.13 -16.05 -17.72
C ARG A 163 -2.21 -17.18 -17.29
N ASP A 164 -1.54 -17.81 -18.23
CA ASP A 164 -0.57 -18.85 -17.98
C ASP A 164 0.78 -18.32 -17.44
N ALA A 165 1.01 -17.00 -17.53
CA ALA A 165 2.24 -16.36 -17.10
C ALA A 165 1.96 -15.38 -15.94
N PHE A 166 2.75 -15.47 -14.90
CA PHE A 166 2.76 -14.54 -13.80
C PHE A 166 3.62 -13.30 -14.09
N ARG A 167 3.42 -12.23 -13.31
CA ARG A 167 4.18 -10.98 -13.42
C ARG A 167 4.94 -10.64 -12.14
N GLY A 168 5.16 -11.62 -11.29
CA GLY A 168 5.89 -11.45 -10.06
C GLY A 168 7.40 -11.55 -10.25
N VAL A 169 8.12 -11.25 -9.17
CA VAL A 169 9.56 -11.46 -9.10
C VAL A 169 9.87 -12.96 -9.31
N PRO A 170 10.86 -13.32 -10.15
CA PRO A 170 11.13 -14.72 -10.49
C PRO A 170 11.34 -15.63 -9.29
N ASN A 171 11.96 -15.14 -8.22
CA ASN A 171 12.17 -15.91 -6.99
C ASN A 171 10.86 -16.26 -6.28
N THR A 172 9.93 -15.31 -6.16
CA THR A 172 8.62 -15.57 -5.53
C THR A 172 7.75 -16.48 -6.41
N GLU A 173 7.85 -16.35 -7.74
CA GLU A 173 7.18 -17.27 -8.66
C GLU A 173 7.71 -18.70 -8.50
N ALA A 174 9.03 -18.88 -8.36
CA ALA A 174 9.64 -20.19 -8.14
C ALA A 174 9.16 -20.83 -6.82
N GLN A 175 9.13 -20.08 -5.72
CA GLN A 175 8.62 -20.54 -4.43
C GLN A 175 7.14 -20.94 -4.52
N MET A 176 6.31 -20.13 -5.16
CA MET A 176 4.89 -20.45 -5.37
C MET A 176 4.72 -21.75 -6.18
N ARG A 177 5.51 -21.96 -7.24
CA ARG A 177 5.45 -23.18 -8.04
C ARG A 177 5.86 -24.42 -7.23
N GLU A 178 6.86 -24.32 -6.36
CA GLU A 178 7.24 -25.39 -5.44
C GLU A 178 6.08 -25.76 -4.49
N LEU A 179 5.35 -24.76 -3.98
CA LEU A 179 4.15 -24.99 -3.15
C LEU A 179 3.02 -25.70 -3.93
N VAL A 180 2.89 -25.43 -5.22
CA VAL A 180 1.95 -26.15 -6.10
C VAL A 180 2.41 -27.59 -6.33
N GLU A 181 3.69 -27.82 -6.60
CA GLU A 181 4.26 -29.18 -6.80
C GLU A 181 4.14 -30.05 -5.53
N THR A 182 4.25 -29.45 -4.35
CA THR A 182 4.08 -30.14 -3.05
C THR A 182 2.62 -30.28 -2.62
N GLY A 183 1.68 -29.70 -3.36
CA GLY A 183 0.23 -29.77 -3.10
C GLY A 183 -0.26 -28.88 -1.94
N GLN A 184 0.55 -27.93 -1.52
CA GLN A 184 0.15 -26.94 -0.51
C GLN A 184 -0.72 -25.82 -1.11
N VAL A 185 -0.58 -25.57 -2.41
CA VAL A 185 -1.35 -24.59 -3.19
C VAL A 185 -1.95 -25.28 -4.42
N ASP A 186 -3.19 -24.90 -4.76
CA ASP A 186 -3.94 -25.40 -5.92
C ASP A 186 -4.22 -24.25 -6.92
#